data_85364f85e7576e23af7b77ebb172017b
#
_entry.id   85364f85e7576e23af7b77ebb172017b
#
_cell.length_a   1.000
_cell.length_b   1.000
_cell.length_c   1.000
_cell.angle_alpha   90.00
_cell.angle_beta   90.00
_cell.angle_gamma   90.00
#
_symmetry.space_group_name_H-M   'P 1'
#
loop_
_entity.id
_entity.type
_entity.pdbx_description
1 polymer ?
#
loop_
_entity_poly.entity_id
_entity_poly.type
_entity_poly.pdbx_seq_one_letter_code
_entity_poly.pdbx_strand_id
1 'polypeptide(L)'
;MSRARVVAPETLIPHVPEAIFLFRSCTGSLEYPGTENAIKEVLPQLGVQVVMDPDQTCCSGYLLTCSAYLPPLSLAVTARNLALVERKDLDTYVFCNGCYGYNRELAHLLKSNAAYMDMANGLIEKWGYRYEGKTGIFHVQELYYRLKDRIAEKVVRPLSGLRVGVHYGCHYVAQQYNILADGGYPTFHEEIIELLGGTPVFYRERQLCCGYAVGRGFTHKEELVQPHLQRKFQSAQEEGVELMTTVCPGCNTALDREQPNLAARDMGEFNIPVIDLGQLIALALGVPVKKLGFAANTVKLDAVLRKLGVEETS
;
A
#
# COMPACT_ATOMS: atom_id res chain seq x y z
N MET A 1 22.55 16.30 2.32
CA MET A 1 21.78 15.75 1.19
C MET A 1 20.63 16.68 0.90
N SER A 2 20.46 17.13 -0.36
CA SER A 2 19.34 18.00 -0.76
C SER A 2 18.03 17.28 -0.44
N ARG A 3 17.12 17.93 0.31
CA ARG A 3 15.74 17.43 0.49
C ARG A 3 15.14 17.34 -0.92
N ALA A 4 14.87 16.11 -1.39
CA ALA A 4 14.16 15.91 -2.63
C ALA A 4 12.82 16.68 -2.55
N ARG A 5 12.45 17.38 -3.62
CA ARG A 5 11.19 18.11 -3.71
C ARG A 5 10.04 17.15 -3.39
N VAL A 6 9.21 17.50 -2.43
CA VAL A 6 7.95 16.81 -2.15
C VAL A 6 7.13 16.88 -3.42
N VAL A 7 6.87 15.73 -4.03
CA VAL A 7 5.81 15.65 -5.03
C VAL A 7 4.52 15.66 -4.22
N ALA A 8 3.89 16.83 -4.16
CA ALA A 8 2.68 17.00 -3.40
C ALA A 8 1.57 16.13 -4.01
N PRO A 9 1.04 15.13 -3.29
CA PRO A 9 -0.13 14.36 -3.73
C PRO A 9 -1.38 15.21 -3.95
N GLU A 10 -1.33 16.47 -3.59
CA GLU A 10 -2.37 17.48 -3.84
C GLU A 10 -2.78 17.60 -5.31
N THR A 11 -1.85 17.27 -6.23
CA THR A 11 -2.16 17.20 -7.66
C THR A 11 -2.86 15.91 -8.06
N LEU A 12 -2.84 14.87 -7.22
CA LEU A 12 -3.36 13.54 -7.51
C LEU A 12 -4.82 13.39 -7.05
N ILE A 13 -5.17 13.99 -5.90
CA ILE A 13 -6.53 14.01 -5.36
C ILE A 13 -7.00 15.47 -5.32
N PRO A 14 -7.87 15.90 -6.23
CA PRO A 14 -8.25 17.31 -6.37
C PRO A 14 -9.01 17.85 -5.15
N HIS A 15 -9.77 16.99 -4.47
CA HIS A 15 -10.54 17.33 -3.27
C HIS A 15 -10.64 16.13 -2.33
N VAL A 16 -10.94 16.38 -1.05
CA VAL A 16 -11.26 15.30 -0.10
C VAL A 16 -12.66 14.80 -0.41
N PRO A 17 -12.83 13.51 -0.77
CA PRO A 17 -14.15 12.95 -1.06
C PRO A 17 -14.95 12.76 0.24
N GLU A 18 -16.28 12.81 0.14
CA GLU A 18 -17.19 12.44 1.24
C GLU A 18 -17.20 10.92 1.46
N ALA A 19 -17.09 10.16 0.37
CA ALA A 19 -17.04 8.71 0.38
C ALA A 19 -16.07 8.18 -0.68
N ILE A 20 -15.48 7.02 -0.41
CA ILE A 20 -14.61 6.29 -1.34
C ILE A 20 -15.10 4.88 -1.55
N PHE A 21 -14.80 4.29 -2.70
CA PHE A 21 -14.87 2.84 -2.84
C PHE A 21 -13.50 2.24 -2.49
N LEU A 22 -13.44 1.48 -1.40
CA LEU A 22 -12.21 0.78 -1.01
C LEU A 22 -12.09 -0.52 -1.80
N PHE A 23 -11.17 -0.53 -2.76
CA PHE A 23 -10.85 -1.72 -3.54
C PHE A 23 -10.02 -2.68 -2.70
N ARG A 24 -10.59 -3.83 -2.36
CA ARG A 24 -9.96 -4.85 -1.51
C ARG A 24 -8.79 -5.52 -2.22
N SER A 25 -7.68 -5.62 -1.52
CA SER A 25 -6.51 -6.37 -1.96
C SER A 25 -6.62 -7.83 -1.50
N CYS A 26 -6.39 -8.79 -2.42
CA CYS A 26 -6.38 -10.20 -2.05
C CYS A 26 -5.34 -10.49 -0.95
N THR A 27 -4.11 -10.01 -1.12
CA THR A 27 -3.04 -10.17 -0.12
C THR A 27 -3.39 -9.44 1.18
N GLY A 28 -3.92 -8.20 1.10
CA GLY A 28 -4.30 -7.44 2.28
C GLY A 28 -5.41 -8.13 3.09
N SER A 29 -6.44 -8.63 2.42
CA SER A 29 -7.56 -9.26 3.10
C SER A 29 -7.23 -10.65 3.68
N LEU A 30 -6.34 -11.41 3.02
CA LEU A 30 -6.01 -12.78 3.43
C LEU A 30 -4.81 -12.86 4.38
N GLU A 31 -3.77 -12.06 4.12
CA GLU A 31 -2.49 -12.17 4.82
C GLU A 31 -2.34 -11.13 5.96
N TYR A 32 -2.84 -9.91 5.73
CA TYR A 32 -2.73 -8.79 6.66
C TYR A 32 -4.06 -8.03 6.79
N PRO A 33 -5.13 -8.67 7.31
CA PRO A 33 -6.47 -8.05 7.40
C PRO A 33 -6.49 -6.78 8.25
N GLY A 34 -5.51 -6.60 9.12
CA GLY A 34 -5.34 -5.38 9.91
C GLY A 34 -5.13 -4.12 9.08
N THR A 35 -4.55 -4.24 7.88
CA THR A 35 -4.42 -3.11 6.95
C THR A 35 -5.77 -2.57 6.51
N GLU A 36 -6.68 -3.46 6.06
CA GLU A 36 -8.05 -3.06 5.67
C GLU A 36 -8.83 -2.52 6.87
N ASN A 37 -8.67 -3.15 8.04
CA ASN A 37 -9.32 -2.69 9.27
C ASN A 37 -8.85 -1.30 9.68
N ALA A 38 -7.54 -1.01 9.59
CA ALA A 38 -7.01 0.30 9.89
C ALA A 38 -7.65 1.39 9.01
N ILE A 39 -7.83 1.14 7.71
CA ILE A 39 -8.49 2.07 6.78
C ILE A 39 -9.94 2.34 7.24
N LYS A 40 -10.69 1.27 7.59
CA LYS A 40 -12.08 1.37 8.07
C LYS A 40 -12.21 2.07 9.42
N GLU A 41 -11.19 2.04 10.25
CA GLU A 41 -11.17 2.75 11.53
C GLU A 41 -10.71 4.21 11.39
N VAL A 42 -9.75 4.49 10.50
CA VAL A 42 -9.14 5.82 10.34
C VAL A 42 -10.00 6.76 9.49
N LEU A 43 -10.40 6.36 8.29
CA LEU A 43 -11.07 7.27 7.36
C LEU A 43 -12.40 7.83 7.88
N PRO A 44 -13.29 7.06 8.54
CA PRO A 44 -14.51 7.61 9.13
C PRO A 44 -14.24 8.66 10.23
N GLN A 45 -13.17 8.49 11.02
CA GLN A 45 -12.77 9.49 12.01
C GLN A 45 -12.32 10.80 11.35
N LEU A 46 -11.83 10.73 10.11
CA LEU A 46 -11.40 11.87 9.32
C LEU A 46 -12.53 12.45 8.43
N GLY A 47 -13.76 11.93 8.56
CA GLY A 47 -14.93 12.40 7.82
C GLY A 47 -15.07 11.85 6.41
N VAL A 48 -14.46 10.68 6.12
CA VAL A 48 -14.56 10.00 4.82
C VAL A 48 -15.24 8.64 5.00
N GLN A 49 -16.36 8.43 4.34
CA GLN A 49 -17.07 7.15 4.36
C GLN A 49 -16.33 6.10 3.50
N VAL A 50 -16.23 4.87 4.01
CA VAL A 50 -15.64 3.75 3.29
C VAL A 50 -16.73 2.81 2.80
N VAL A 51 -16.85 2.68 1.48
CA VAL A 51 -17.79 1.78 0.80
C VAL A 51 -17.02 0.61 0.22
N MET A 52 -17.54 -0.59 0.38
CA MET A 52 -17.03 -1.82 -0.23
C MET A 52 -18.17 -2.61 -0.86
N ASP A 53 -17.85 -3.57 -1.71
CA ASP A 53 -18.83 -4.42 -2.34
C ASP A 53 -18.32 -5.88 -2.35
N PRO A 54 -19.12 -6.86 -1.87
CA PRO A 54 -18.74 -8.26 -1.86
C PRO A 54 -18.54 -8.85 -3.27
N ASP A 55 -19.15 -8.24 -4.29
CA ASP A 55 -18.98 -8.69 -5.67
C ASP A 55 -17.65 -8.27 -6.28
N GLN A 56 -16.86 -7.39 -5.65
CA GLN A 56 -15.55 -7.05 -6.14
C GLN A 56 -14.60 -8.26 -6.10
N THR A 57 -13.95 -8.53 -7.23
CA THR A 57 -12.95 -9.60 -7.35
C THR A 57 -11.53 -9.06 -7.27
N CYS A 58 -10.52 -9.94 -7.30
CA CYS A 58 -9.10 -9.58 -7.38
C CYS A 58 -8.83 -8.67 -8.59
N CYS A 59 -7.79 -7.83 -8.51
CA CYS A 59 -7.34 -6.95 -9.61
C CYS A 59 -6.74 -7.70 -10.80
N SER A 60 -6.58 -9.03 -10.74
CA SER A 60 -5.91 -9.88 -11.74
C SER A 60 -4.42 -9.59 -12.00
N GLY A 61 -3.87 -8.53 -11.42
CA GLY A 61 -2.49 -8.09 -11.69
C GLY A 61 -1.43 -9.15 -11.39
N TYR A 62 -1.57 -9.85 -10.29
CA TYR A 62 -0.67 -10.96 -9.94
C TYR A 62 -0.70 -12.07 -10.99
N LEU A 63 -1.89 -12.50 -11.40
CA LEU A 63 -2.08 -13.56 -12.38
C LEU A 63 -1.57 -13.15 -13.77
N LEU A 64 -1.69 -11.87 -14.12
CA LEU A 64 -1.10 -11.32 -15.34
C LEU A 64 0.43 -11.36 -15.28
N THR A 65 1.03 -10.93 -14.16
CA THR A 65 2.49 -10.95 -13.95
C THR A 65 3.07 -12.36 -14.05
N CYS A 66 2.36 -13.36 -13.53
CA CYS A 66 2.76 -14.76 -13.63
C CYS A 66 2.39 -15.42 -14.97
N SER A 67 1.89 -14.64 -15.94
CA SER A 67 1.39 -15.15 -17.22
C SER A 67 0.29 -16.21 -17.07
N ALA A 68 -0.41 -16.23 -15.95
CA ALA A 68 -1.50 -17.14 -15.68
C ALA A 68 -2.82 -16.68 -16.32
N TYR A 69 -2.95 -15.39 -16.64
CA TYR A 69 -4.07 -14.82 -17.35
C TYR A 69 -3.65 -14.28 -18.73
N LEU A 70 -4.52 -14.48 -19.71
CA LEU A 70 -4.40 -13.80 -20.99
C LEU A 70 -4.80 -12.33 -20.85
N PRO A 71 -4.14 -11.40 -21.56
CA PRO A 71 -4.45 -9.97 -21.50
C PRO A 71 -5.95 -9.62 -21.66
N PRO A 72 -6.74 -10.25 -22.56
CA PRO A 72 -8.16 -10.00 -22.68
C PRO A 72 -8.96 -10.27 -21.40
N LEU A 73 -8.61 -11.33 -20.66
CA LEU A 73 -9.27 -11.65 -19.38
C LEU A 73 -8.93 -10.63 -18.30
N SER A 74 -7.68 -10.17 -18.24
CA SER A 74 -7.26 -9.14 -17.29
C SER A 74 -7.97 -7.81 -17.55
N LEU A 75 -8.12 -7.43 -18.82
CA LEU A 75 -8.90 -6.24 -19.22
C LEU A 75 -10.38 -6.37 -18.81
N ALA A 76 -10.99 -7.54 -19.05
CA ALA A 76 -12.38 -7.79 -18.69
C ALA A 76 -12.60 -7.78 -17.17
N VAL A 77 -11.71 -8.39 -16.38
CA VAL A 77 -11.78 -8.38 -14.92
C VAL A 77 -11.66 -6.94 -14.37
N THR A 78 -10.71 -6.17 -14.91
CA THR A 78 -10.54 -4.76 -14.52
C THR A 78 -11.78 -3.94 -14.90
N ALA A 79 -12.26 -4.05 -16.14
CA ALA A 79 -13.46 -3.35 -16.60
C ALA A 79 -14.67 -3.69 -15.71
N ARG A 80 -14.85 -4.96 -15.37
CA ARG A 80 -15.96 -5.42 -14.51
C ARG A 80 -15.87 -4.83 -13.10
N ASN A 81 -14.69 -4.83 -12.48
CA ASN A 81 -14.51 -4.29 -11.14
C ASN A 81 -14.71 -2.77 -11.13
N LEU A 82 -14.20 -2.05 -12.13
CA LEU A 82 -14.38 -0.61 -12.22
C LEU A 82 -15.83 -0.22 -12.57
N ALA A 83 -16.51 -1.00 -13.41
CA ALA A 83 -17.94 -0.81 -13.66
C ALA A 83 -18.80 -0.98 -12.40
N LEU A 84 -18.40 -1.87 -11.49
CA LEU A 84 -19.04 -2.02 -10.19
C LEU A 84 -18.93 -0.73 -9.34
N VAL A 85 -17.79 -0.06 -9.40
CA VAL A 85 -17.56 1.21 -8.71
C VAL A 85 -18.34 2.35 -9.35
N GLU A 86 -18.35 2.42 -10.70
CA GLU A 86 -19.12 3.44 -11.45
C GLU A 86 -20.60 3.42 -11.12
N ARG A 87 -21.21 2.24 -10.88
CA ARG A 87 -22.61 2.11 -10.46
C ARG A 87 -22.91 2.79 -9.12
N LYS A 88 -21.90 3.03 -8.31
CA LYS A 88 -22.02 3.66 -7.00
C LYS A 88 -21.69 5.15 -7.04
N ASP A 89 -21.31 5.67 -8.23
CA ASP A 89 -20.87 7.05 -8.44
C ASP A 89 -19.71 7.44 -7.49
N LEU A 90 -18.76 6.53 -7.36
CA LEU A 90 -17.59 6.68 -6.48
C LEU A 90 -16.29 6.55 -7.26
N ASP A 91 -15.22 7.07 -6.67
CA ASP A 91 -13.85 6.79 -7.10
C ASP A 91 -13.26 5.59 -6.36
N THR A 92 -12.38 4.87 -7.07
CA THR A 92 -11.68 3.68 -6.59
C THR A 92 -10.44 4.08 -5.79
N TYR A 93 -10.38 3.68 -4.53
CA TYR A 93 -9.20 3.83 -3.68
C TYR A 93 -8.60 2.47 -3.35
N VAL A 94 -7.34 2.28 -3.68
CA VAL A 94 -6.62 1.02 -3.44
C VAL A 94 -5.57 1.19 -2.33
N PHE A 95 -5.30 0.11 -1.58
CA PHE A 95 -4.25 0.08 -0.55
C PHE A 95 -3.14 -0.95 -0.86
N CYS A 96 -3.01 -1.29 -2.13
CA CYS A 96 -1.97 -2.19 -2.63
C CYS A 96 -1.36 -1.59 -3.89
N ASN A 97 -0.05 -1.40 -3.90
CA ASN A 97 0.65 -0.82 -5.04
C ASN A 97 0.50 -1.65 -6.33
N GLY A 98 0.43 -2.98 -6.20
CA GLY A 98 0.14 -3.85 -7.34
C GLY A 98 -1.26 -3.58 -7.90
N CYS A 99 -2.29 -3.57 -7.05
CA CYS A 99 -3.65 -3.22 -7.49
C CYS A 99 -3.72 -1.82 -8.10
N TYR A 100 -2.99 -0.85 -7.52
CA TYR A 100 -2.93 0.51 -8.05
C TYR A 100 -2.34 0.56 -9.45
N GLY A 101 -1.14 0.00 -9.63
CA GLY A 101 -0.46 -0.02 -10.92
C GLY A 101 -1.29 -0.72 -12.00
N TYR A 102 -1.73 -1.94 -11.74
CA TYR A 102 -2.47 -2.73 -12.72
C TYR A 102 -3.84 -2.14 -13.08
N ASN A 103 -4.62 -1.69 -12.11
CA ASN A 103 -5.91 -1.08 -12.39
C ASN A 103 -5.74 0.21 -13.22
N ARG A 104 -4.75 1.05 -12.91
CA ARG A 104 -4.49 2.28 -13.68
C ARG A 104 -4.02 1.98 -15.10
N GLU A 105 -3.07 1.07 -15.25
CA GLU A 105 -2.52 0.71 -16.56
C GLU A 105 -3.60 0.09 -17.45
N LEU A 106 -4.35 -0.89 -16.94
CA LEU A 106 -5.39 -1.55 -17.72
C LEU A 106 -6.59 -0.62 -17.99
N ALA A 107 -6.96 0.26 -17.05
CA ALA A 107 -7.96 1.30 -17.30
C ALA A 107 -7.50 2.29 -18.37
N HIS A 108 -6.20 2.67 -18.38
CA HIS A 108 -5.64 3.52 -19.43
C HIS A 108 -5.71 2.83 -20.80
N LEU A 109 -5.34 1.56 -20.90
CA LEU A 109 -5.45 0.77 -22.13
C LEU A 109 -6.89 0.70 -22.63
N LEU A 110 -7.85 0.45 -21.74
CA LEU A 110 -9.28 0.43 -22.09
C LEU A 110 -9.76 1.79 -22.64
N LYS A 111 -9.38 2.88 -21.97
CA LYS A 111 -9.78 4.23 -22.38
C LYS A 111 -9.11 4.71 -23.68
N SER A 112 -7.88 4.28 -23.92
CA SER A 112 -7.10 4.70 -25.10
C SER A 112 -7.36 3.86 -26.34
N ASN A 113 -8.04 2.72 -26.23
CA ASN A 113 -8.28 1.79 -27.33
C ASN A 113 -9.72 1.29 -27.33
N ALA A 114 -10.54 1.81 -28.26
CA ALA A 114 -11.96 1.45 -28.39
C ALA A 114 -12.16 -0.07 -28.60
N ALA A 115 -11.30 -0.75 -29.37
CA ALA A 115 -11.42 -2.18 -29.58
C ALA A 115 -11.23 -2.99 -28.28
N TYR A 116 -10.32 -2.56 -27.41
CA TYR A 116 -10.16 -3.17 -26.08
C TYR A 116 -11.34 -2.89 -25.16
N MET A 117 -11.89 -1.68 -25.21
CA MET A 117 -13.09 -1.31 -24.45
C MET A 117 -14.30 -2.14 -24.90
N ASP A 118 -14.52 -2.25 -26.21
CA ASP A 118 -15.64 -3.03 -26.78
C ASP A 118 -15.51 -4.51 -26.45
N MET A 119 -14.31 -5.06 -26.61
CA MET A 119 -14.01 -6.46 -26.27
C MET A 119 -14.28 -6.72 -24.76
N ALA A 120 -13.75 -5.90 -23.88
CA ALA A 120 -13.94 -6.07 -22.45
C ALA A 120 -15.41 -5.94 -22.06
N ASN A 121 -16.11 -4.93 -22.59
CA ASN A 121 -17.53 -4.73 -22.34
C ASN A 121 -18.37 -5.90 -22.89
N GLY A 122 -18.08 -6.42 -24.09
CA GLY A 122 -18.76 -7.59 -24.63
C GLY A 122 -18.61 -8.84 -23.75
N LEU A 123 -17.46 -8.99 -23.05
CA LEU A 123 -17.25 -10.10 -22.12
C LEU A 123 -18.05 -9.94 -20.81
N ILE A 124 -18.22 -8.72 -20.28
CA ILE A 124 -18.83 -8.47 -18.98
C ILE A 124 -20.34 -8.17 -19.07
N GLU A 125 -20.85 -7.83 -20.24
CA GLU A 125 -22.26 -7.46 -20.46
C GLU A 125 -23.24 -8.58 -20.06
N LYS A 126 -22.84 -9.85 -20.30
CA LYS A 126 -23.66 -11.02 -19.91
C LYS A 126 -23.91 -11.14 -18.40
N TRP A 127 -23.12 -10.46 -17.57
CA TRP A 127 -23.33 -10.31 -16.13
C TRP A 127 -23.95 -8.96 -15.77
N GLY A 128 -24.40 -8.21 -16.76
CA GLY A 128 -25.05 -6.92 -16.59
C GLY A 128 -24.10 -5.78 -16.27
N TYR A 129 -22.79 -5.89 -16.48
CA TYR A 129 -21.83 -4.82 -16.27
C TYR A 129 -21.47 -4.12 -17.59
N ARG A 130 -21.17 -2.82 -17.49
CA ARG A 130 -20.59 -2.02 -18.55
C ARG A 130 -19.67 -0.97 -17.94
N TYR A 131 -18.43 -0.95 -18.38
CA TYR A 131 -17.42 0.04 -17.97
C TYR A 131 -17.44 1.22 -18.93
N GLU A 132 -17.52 2.43 -18.38
CA GLU A 132 -17.61 3.69 -19.15
C GLU A 132 -16.35 4.55 -18.99
N GLY A 133 -15.43 4.20 -18.09
CA GLY A 133 -14.18 4.93 -17.87
C GLY A 133 -14.32 6.17 -16.99
N LYS A 134 -15.38 6.27 -16.17
CA LYS A 134 -15.70 7.46 -15.36
C LYS A 134 -14.95 7.48 -14.01
N THR A 135 -14.81 6.32 -13.36
CA THR A 135 -14.19 6.24 -12.02
C THR A 135 -12.70 6.61 -12.07
N GLY A 136 -12.27 7.46 -11.14
CA GLY A 136 -10.87 7.69 -10.83
C GLY A 136 -10.25 6.51 -10.09
N ILE A 137 -8.92 6.37 -10.16
CA ILE A 137 -8.18 5.33 -9.44
C ILE A 137 -7.06 6.01 -8.67
N PHE A 138 -7.18 5.97 -7.33
CA PHE A 138 -6.28 6.61 -6.39
C PHE A 138 -5.70 5.61 -5.40
N HIS A 139 -4.59 5.97 -4.75
CA HIS A 139 -4.05 5.18 -3.66
C HIS A 139 -4.45 5.79 -2.31
N VAL A 140 -4.79 4.94 -1.32
CA VAL A 140 -5.21 5.41 0.02
C VAL A 140 -4.13 6.28 0.69
N GLN A 141 -2.84 6.03 0.43
CA GLN A 141 -1.76 6.88 0.96
C GLN A 141 -1.83 8.34 0.49
N GLU A 142 -2.34 8.58 -0.73
CA GLU A 142 -2.54 9.93 -1.26
C GLU A 142 -3.63 10.65 -0.49
N LEU A 143 -4.69 9.91 -0.13
CA LEU A 143 -5.77 10.44 0.70
C LEU A 143 -5.30 10.72 2.14
N TYR A 144 -4.48 9.86 2.73
CA TYR A 144 -3.88 10.13 4.03
C TYR A 144 -3.07 11.43 4.03
N TYR A 145 -2.27 11.64 2.99
CA TYR A 145 -1.52 12.88 2.89
C TYR A 145 -2.43 14.10 2.69
N ARG A 146 -3.48 13.98 1.88
CA ARG A 146 -4.49 15.03 1.72
C ARG A 146 -5.22 15.37 3.02
N LEU A 147 -5.34 14.40 3.90
CA LEU A 147 -5.97 14.51 5.22
C LEU A 147 -4.98 14.75 6.36
N LYS A 148 -3.70 15.02 6.08
CA LYS A 148 -2.62 15.06 7.08
C LYS A 148 -2.89 16.01 8.25
N ASP A 149 -3.49 17.18 7.99
CA ASP A 149 -3.81 18.15 9.03
C ASP A 149 -4.91 17.62 9.96
N ARG A 150 -5.96 17.00 9.40
CA ARG A 150 -7.01 16.34 10.20
C ARG A 150 -6.45 15.14 10.98
N ILE A 151 -5.47 14.41 10.43
CA ILE A 151 -4.77 13.34 11.14
C ILE A 151 -4.02 13.93 12.33
N ALA A 152 -3.23 14.99 12.13
CA ALA A 152 -2.46 15.63 13.18
C ALA A 152 -3.33 16.12 14.35
N GLU A 153 -4.49 16.72 14.06
CA GLU A 153 -5.46 17.17 15.06
C GLU A 153 -6.04 16.03 15.92
N LYS A 154 -6.03 14.81 15.41
CA LYS A 154 -6.63 13.63 16.08
C LYS A 154 -5.62 12.70 16.74
N VAL A 155 -4.35 13.06 16.73
CA VAL A 155 -3.32 12.27 17.42
C VAL A 155 -3.56 12.31 18.93
N VAL A 156 -3.84 11.16 19.52
CA VAL A 156 -3.97 10.97 20.97
C VAL A 156 -2.82 10.19 21.58
N ARG A 157 -2.04 9.51 20.73
CA ARG A 157 -0.85 8.73 21.10
C ARG A 157 0.29 9.10 20.17
N PRO A 158 1.06 10.16 20.49
CA PRO A 158 2.23 10.53 19.69
C PRO A 158 3.24 9.40 19.62
N LEU A 159 3.85 9.21 18.45
CA LEU A 159 4.88 8.19 18.21
C LEU A 159 6.27 8.63 18.70
N SER A 160 6.32 9.32 19.83
CA SER A 160 7.54 9.98 20.35
C SER A 160 8.69 8.98 20.54
N GLY A 161 9.83 9.31 19.96
CA GLY A 161 11.05 8.51 20.04
C GLY A 161 11.08 7.29 19.12
N LEU A 162 9.99 6.97 18.40
CA LEU A 162 9.97 5.86 17.44
C LEU A 162 10.67 6.26 16.13
N ARG A 163 11.64 5.47 15.70
CA ARG A 163 12.43 5.66 14.48
C ARG A 163 11.84 4.82 13.35
N VAL A 164 11.24 5.46 12.36
CA VAL A 164 10.43 4.78 11.32
C VAL A 164 11.09 4.91 9.95
N GLY A 165 11.42 3.78 9.34
CA GLY A 165 11.84 3.69 7.95
C GLY A 165 10.63 3.55 7.00
N VAL A 166 10.74 4.10 5.79
CA VAL A 166 9.66 4.05 4.80
C VAL A 166 10.02 3.17 3.62
N HIS A 167 9.07 2.38 3.15
CA HIS A 167 9.13 1.65 1.88
C HIS A 167 7.90 1.97 1.02
N TYR A 168 8.07 2.87 0.05
CA TYR A 168 6.97 3.29 -0.87
C TYR A 168 6.50 2.20 -1.81
N GLY A 169 7.39 1.27 -2.19
CA GLY A 169 7.11 0.23 -3.17
C GLY A 169 7.21 0.69 -4.62
N CYS A 170 7.77 -0.19 -5.46
CA CYS A 170 8.14 0.13 -6.85
C CYS A 170 6.94 0.42 -7.76
N HIS A 171 5.83 -0.31 -7.63
CA HIS A 171 4.66 -0.10 -8.49
C HIS A 171 4.00 1.26 -8.28
N TYR A 172 3.98 1.78 -7.04
CA TYR A 172 3.49 3.12 -6.80
C TYR A 172 4.40 4.17 -7.43
N VAL A 173 5.70 4.07 -7.17
CA VAL A 173 6.69 5.03 -7.70
C VAL A 173 6.69 5.03 -9.23
N ALA A 174 6.60 3.86 -9.88
CA ALA A 174 6.55 3.75 -11.33
C ALA A 174 5.32 4.45 -11.94
N GLN A 175 4.15 4.38 -11.28
CA GLN A 175 2.94 5.07 -11.73
C GLN A 175 3.02 6.59 -11.58
N GLN A 176 3.92 7.08 -10.75
CA GLN A 176 4.17 8.50 -10.51
C GLN A 176 5.36 9.04 -11.31
N TYR A 177 5.89 8.26 -12.25
CA TYR A 177 7.11 8.60 -12.99
C TYR A 177 7.08 10.00 -13.61
N ASN A 178 5.95 10.42 -14.18
CA ASN A 178 5.81 11.77 -14.75
C ASN A 178 5.85 12.89 -13.70
N ILE A 179 5.50 12.57 -12.46
CA ILE A 179 5.52 13.50 -11.32
C ILE A 179 6.93 13.52 -10.70
N LEU A 180 7.67 12.41 -10.83
CA LEU A 180 9.01 12.21 -10.31
C LEU A 180 10.09 12.47 -11.38
N ALA A 181 9.71 12.97 -12.56
CA ALA A 181 10.61 13.19 -13.70
C ALA A 181 11.83 14.08 -13.36
N ASP A 182 11.72 14.94 -12.36
CA ASP A 182 12.81 15.76 -11.83
C ASP A 182 13.79 15.00 -10.92
N GLY A 183 13.73 13.65 -10.87
CA GLY A 183 14.60 12.80 -10.07
C GLY A 183 14.27 12.80 -8.56
N GLY A 184 13.14 13.34 -8.16
CA GLY A 184 12.68 13.34 -6.79
C GLY A 184 12.10 11.96 -6.37
N TYR A 185 12.33 11.58 -5.13
CA TYR A 185 11.66 10.45 -4.49
C TYR A 185 10.64 10.99 -3.50
N PRO A 186 9.43 10.43 -3.39
CA PRO A 186 8.42 10.98 -2.50
C PRO A 186 8.89 10.96 -1.04
N THR A 187 8.45 11.94 -0.26
CA THR A 187 8.75 12.10 1.17
C THR A 187 7.50 12.35 2.01
N PHE A 188 6.31 12.20 1.44
CA PHE A 188 5.07 12.52 2.13
C PHE A 188 4.71 11.53 3.25
N HIS A 189 5.22 10.30 3.24
CA HIS A 189 5.10 9.40 4.40
C HIS A 189 5.95 9.88 5.56
N GLU A 190 7.16 10.34 5.27
CA GLU A 190 8.07 10.90 6.26
C GLU A 190 7.43 12.13 6.93
N GLU A 191 6.76 13.00 6.16
CA GLU A 191 6.01 14.13 6.72
C GLU A 191 4.84 13.66 7.62
N ILE A 192 4.09 12.64 7.21
CA ILE A 192 3.04 12.05 8.07
C ILE A 192 3.65 11.51 9.35
N ILE A 193 4.77 10.79 9.29
CA ILE A 193 5.45 10.25 10.47
C ILE A 193 5.86 11.37 11.44
N GLU A 194 6.39 12.47 10.92
CA GLU A 194 6.73 13.66 11.73
C GLU A 194 5.48 14.25 12.39
N LEU A 195 4.38 14.40 11.65
CA LEU A 195 3.10 14.89 12.19
C LEU A 195 2.53 13.97 13.28
N LEU A 196 2.78 12.67 13.18
CA LEU A 196 2.42 11.71 14.24
C LEU A 196 3.37 11.73 15.45
N GLY A 197 4.42 12.57 15.42
CA GLY A 197 5.42 12.68 16.50
C GLY A 197 6.54 11.64 16.43
N GLY A 198 6.64 10.85 15.35
CA GLY A 198 7.73 9.91 15.11
C GLY A 198 8.93 10.55 14.42
N THR A 199 10.01 9.81 14.30
CA THR A 199 11.23 10.25 13.61
C THR A 199 11.40 9.45 12.32
N PRO A 200 11.21 10.04 11.12
CA PRO A 200 11.48 9.34 9.87
C PRO A 200 12.98 9.09 9.70
N VAL A 201 13.32 7.90 9.24
CA VAL A 201 14.71 7.47 9.04
C VAL A 201 14.97 7.25 7.56
N PHE A 202 15.93 8.00 7.01
CA PHE A 202 16.39 7.82 5.65
C PHE A 202 17.55 6.83 5.61
N TYR A 203 17.32 5.64 5.09
CA TYR A 203 18.35 4.61 4.92
C TYR A 203 18.71 4.45 3.44
N ARG A 204 19.96 4.05 3.16
CA ARG A 204 20.52 4.04 1.80
C ARG A 204 19.69 3.26 0.80
N GLU A 205 19.24 2.06 1.20
CA GLU A 205 18.57 1.11 0.32
C GLU A 205 17.02 1.20 0.37
N ARG A 206 16.47 2.36 0.81
CA ARG A 206 15.02 2.55 0.93
C ARG A 206 14.25 2.34 -0.38
N GLN A 207 14.88 2.59 -1.53
CA GLN A 207 14.29 2.48 -2.86
C GLN A 207 14.35 1.05 -3.44
N LEU A 208 15.14 0.13 -2.87
CA LEU A 208 15.19 -1.24 -3.36
C LEU A 208 13.81 -1.90 -3.30
N CYS A 209 13.46 -2.57 -4.40
CA CYS A 209 12.22 -3.34 -4.50
C CYS A 209 12.16 -4.43 -3.43
N CYS A 210 10.96 -4.72 -2.90
CA CYS A 210 10.74 -5.84 -1.98
C CYS A 210 10.82 -7.23 -2.63
N GLY A 211 10.80 -7.30 -3.96
CA GLY A 211 10.86 -8.55 -4.73
C GLY A 211 9.55 -9.33 -4.82
N TYR A 212 8.49 -8.94 -4.12
CA TYR A 212 7.25 -9.72 -4.06
C TYR A 212 6.57 -9.92 -5.42
N ALA A 213 6.48 -8.88 -6.24
CA ALA A 213 5.78 -8.94 -7.53
C ALA A 213 6.71 -9.13 -8.74
N VAL A 214 7.94 -9.58 -8.52
CA VAL A 214 8.86 -9.92 -9.61
C VAL A 214 8.61 -11.37 -9.98
N GLY A 215 8.10 -11.65 -11.19
CA GLY A 215 7.64 -12.97 -11.62
C GLY A 215 8.59 -14.12 -11.24
N ARG A 216 9.89 -14.01 -11.57
CA ARG A 216 10.90 -14.99 -11.16
C ARG A 216 11.27 -14.92 -9.68
N GLY A 217 10.97 -13.83 -8.98
CA GLY A 217 11.22 -13.69 -7.55
C GLY A 217 10.45 -14.72 -6.71
N PHE A 218 9.32 -15.22 -7.19
CA PHE A 218 8.58 -16.28 -6.50
C PHE A 218 9.25 -17.65 -6.58
N THR A 219 9.86 -17.96 -7.71
CA THR A 219 10.49 -19.25 -7.98
C THR A 219 12.00 -19.27 -7.63
N HIS A 220 12.61 -18.10 -7.56
CA HIS A 220 14.05 -17.91 -7.33
C HIS A 220 14.30 -16.88 -6.21
N LYS A 221 13.56 -16.97 -5.11
CA LYS A 221 13.65 -16.03 -3.98
C LYS A 221 15.06 -15.93 -3.43
N GLU A 222 15.71 -17.06 -3.27
CA GLU A 222 17.05 -17.17 -2.67
C GLU A 222 18.11 -16.44 -3.48
N GLU A 223 18.01 -16.49 -4.79
CA GLU A 223 19.00 -15.92 -5.71
C GLU A 223 18.69 -14.45 -6.05
N LEU A 224 17.41 -14.12 -6.20
CA LEU A 224 16.99 -12.83 -6.75
C LEU A 224 16.44 -11.85 -5.70
N VAL A 225 15.79 -12.37 -4.64
CA VAL A 225 15.07 -11.51 -3.68
C VAL A 225 15.86 -11.34 -2.38
N GLN A 226 16.32 -12.43 -1.80
CA GLN A 226 16.97 -12.40 -0.49
C GLN A 226 18.24 -11.52 -0.45
N PRO A 227 19.14 -11.50 -1.45
CA PRO A 227 20.30 -10.60 -1.43
C PRO A 227 19.90 -9.11 -1.45
N HIS A 228 18.80 -8.75 -2.11
CA HIS A 228 18.28 -7.38 -2.09
C HIS A 228 17.70 -7.02 -0.73
N LEU A 229 16.95 -7.93 -0.13
CA LEU A 229 16.33 -7.72 1.19
C LEU A 229 17.40 -7.67 2.29
N GLN A 230 18.43 -8.51 2.22
CA GLN A 230 19.57 -8.44 3.14
C GLN A 230 20.18 -7.03 3.13
N ARG A 231 20.54 -6.50 1.96
CA ARG A 231 21.09 -5.15 1.82
C ARG A 231 20.15 -4.08 2.37
N LYS A 232 18.85 -4.22 2.07
CA LYS A 232 17.82 -3.28 2.54
C LYS A 232 17.75 -3.26 4.06
N PHE A 233 17.64 -4.42 4.70
CA PHE A 233 17.54 -4.52 6.16
C PHE A 233 18.84 -4.12 6.84
N GLN A 234 19.99 -4.49 6.27
CA GLN A 234 21.29 -4.06 6.79
C GLN A 234 21.38 -2.52 6.81
N SER A 235 21.04 -1.85 5.69
CA SER A 235 21.10 -0.39 5.66
C SER A 235 20.04 0.27 6.57
N ALA A 236 18.89 -0.36 6.79
CA ALA A 236 17.88 0.13 7.73
C ALA A 236 18.36 -0.03 9.19
N GLN A 237 18.97 -1.14 9.52
CA GLN A 237 19.53 -1.43 10.85
C GLN A 237 20.71 -0.50 11.17
N GLU A 238 21.62 -0.26 10.21
CA GLU A 238 22.74 0.69 10.35
C GLU A 238 22.26 2.10 10.69
N GLU A 239 21.12 2.52 10.15
CA GLU A 239 20.50 3.82 10.42
C GLU A 239 19.55 3.79 11.64
N GLY A 240 19.43 2.67 12.33
CA GLY A 240 18.64 2.52 13.54
C GLY A 240 17.12 2.61 13.30
N VAL A 241 16.64 2.03 12.22
CA VAL A 241 15.19 1.85 11.98
C VAL A 241 14.64 0.85 12.99
N GLU A 242 13.61 1.24 13.74
CA GLU A 242 12.94 0.39 14.73
C GLU A 242 11.62 -0.20 14.21
N LEU A 243 11.01 0.46 13.24
CA LEU A 243 9.78 0.05 12.56
C LEU A 243 9.89 0.45 11.09
N MET A 244 9.41 -0.39 10.20
CA MET A 244 9.29 -0.04 8.78
C MET A 244 7.81 0.09 8.40
N THR A 245 7.47 1.14 7.64
CA THR A 245 6.13 1.29 7.07
C THR A 245 6.13 1.04 5.57
N THR A 246 5.04 0.47 5.09
CA THR A 246 4.72 0.30 3.67
C THR A 246 3.25 0.63 3.42
N VAL A 247 2.85 0.66 2.16
CA VAL A 247 1.45 0.86 1.74
C VAL A 247 1.04 -0.19 0.71
N CYS A 248 1.63 -1.36 0.84
CA CYS A 248 1.38 -2.48 -0.07
C CYS A 248 1.44 -3.79 0.70
N PRO A 249 0.33 -4.53 0.81
CA PRO A 249 0.32 -5.82 1.48
C PRO A 249 1.34 -6.83 0.92
N GLY A 250 1.60 -6.79 -0.39
CA GLY A 250 2.66 -7.62 -0.99
C GLY A 250 4.07 -7.23 -0.51
N CYS A 251 4.35 -5.92 -0.39
CA CYS A 251 5.61 -5.47 0.20
C CYS A 251 5.68 -5.84 1.68
N ASN A 252 4.56 -5.70 2.42
CA ASN A 252 4.49 -6.11 3.81
C ASN A 252 4.84 -7.59 3.97
N THR A 253 4.24 -8.46 3.13
CA THR A 253 4.54 -9.91 3.13
C THR A 253 6.01 -10.20 2.92
N ALA A 254 6.65 -9.59 1.90
CA ALA A 254 8.05 -9.84 1.62
C ALA A 254 8.96 -9.30 2.74
N LEU A 255 8.73 -8.07 3.18
CA LEU A 255 9.58 -7.43 4.18
C LEU A 255 9.40 -8.04 5.58
N ASP A 256 8.22 -8.54 5.91
CA ASP A 256 7.97 -9.18 7.20
C ASP A 256 8.48 -10.63 7.23
N ARG A 257 8.09 -11.45 6.24
CA ARG A 257 8.32 -12.89 6.25
C ARG A 257 9.70 -13.34 5.83
N GLU A 258 10.42 -12.53 5.05
CA GLU A 258 11.77 -12.94 4.61
C GLU A 258 12.86 -12.70 5.68
N GLN A 259 12.60 -11.93 6.74
CA GLN A 259 13.58 -11.71 7.79
C GLN A 259 14.03 -13.02 8.49
N PRO A 260 13.13 -13.89 8.98
CA PRO A 260 13.56 -15.19 9.52
C PRO A 260 14.17 -16.11 8.45
N ASN A 261 13.78 -16.02 7.19
CA ASN A 261 14.41 -16.80 6.11
C ASN A 261 15.87 -16.37 5.87
N LEU A 262 16.16 -15.07 5.96
CA LEU A 262 17.52 -14.54 5.89
C LEU A 262 18.37 -15.05 7.05
N ALA A 263 17.85 -15.02 8.28
CA ALA A 263 18.52 -15.53 9.47
C ALA A 263 18.83 -17.04 9.35
N ALA A 264 17.88 -17.83 8.86
CA ALA A 264 18.04 -19.27 8.66
C ALA A 264 19.14 -19.63 7.61
N ARG A 265 19.60 -18.65 6.83
CA ARG A 265 20.63 -18.80 5.78
C ARG A 265 21.91 -18.04 6.11
N ASP A 266 22.11 -17.65 7.34
CA ASP A 266 23.28 -16.87 7.78
C ASP A 266 23.48 -15.54 7.00
N MET A 267 22.38 -14.95 6.49
CA MET A 267 22.38 -13.69 5.76
C MET A 267 22.12 -12.47 6.67
N GLY A 268 22.15 -12.65 7.97
CA GLY A 268 21.95 -11.62 8.99
C GLY A 268 20.65 -11.79 9.76
N GLU A 269 20.66 -11.32 11.00
CA GLU A 269 19.50 -11.30 11.88
C GLU A 269 18.88 -9.91 11.89
N PHE A 270 17.63 -9.83 11.42
CA PHE A 270 16.87 -8.60 11.36
C PHE A 270 15.55 -8.81 12.14
N ASN A 271 15.23 -7.85 12.99
CA ASN A 271 14.02 -7.85 13.81
C ASN A 271 13.29 -6.50 13.69
N ILE A 272 13.10 -6.04 12.46
CA ILE A 272 12.44 -4.77 12.15
C ILE A 272 10.97 -5.09 11.82
N PRO A 273 10.00 -4.82 12.70
CA PRO A 273 8.58 -5.01 12.39
C PRO A 273 8.17 -4.17 11.17
N VAL A 274 7.26 -4.71 10.36
CA VAL A 274 6.78 -4.04 9.15
C VAL A 274 5.25 -3.93 9.23
N ILE A 275 4.71 -2.71 9.12
CA ILE A 275 3.27 -2.45 9.14
C ILE A 275 2.86 -1.50 8.03
N ASP A 276 1.57 -1.46 7.74
CA ASP A 276 1.00 -0.48 6.83
C ASP A 276 0.96 0.93 7.45
N LEU A 277 1.14 1.97 6.62
CA LEU A 277 1.04 3.36 7.07
C LEU A 277 -0.32 3.66 7.74
N GLY A 278 -1.41 3.08 7.23
CA GLY A 278 -2.73 3.20 7.84
C GLY A 278 -2.79 2.60 9.24
N GLN A 279 -2.08 1.49 9.49
CA GLN A 279 -1.96 0.90 10.83
C GLN A 279 -1.15 1.81 11.78
N LEU A 280 -0.10 2.45 11.27
CA LEU A 280 0.69 3.42 12.05
C LEU A 280 -0.15 4.65 12.42
N ILE A 281 -0.91 5.19 11.46
CA ILE A 281 -1.86 6.29 11.71
C ILE A 281 -2.91 5.85 12.74
N ALA A 282 -3.53 4.69 12.55
CA ALA A 282 -4.54 4.15 13.47
C ALA A 282 -4.01 4.02 14.90
N LEU A 283 -2.76 3.56 15.07
CA LEU A 283 -2.08 3.50 16.36
C LEU A 283 -1.97 4.89 17.00
N ALA A 284 -1.55 5.89 16.25
CA ALA A 284 -1.43 7.27 16.74
C ALA A 284 -2.79 7.91 17.08
N LEU A 285 -3.84 7.53 16.36
CA LEU A 285 -5.22 7.95 16.63
C LEU A 285 -5.89 7.17 17.80
N GLY A 286 -5.17 6.26 18.46
CA GLY A 286 -5.68 5.53 19.61
C GLY A 286 -6.60 4.35 19.28
N VAL A 287 -6.62 3.87 18.04
CA VAL A 287 -7.38 2.66 17.67
C VAL A 287 -6.85 1.48 18.49
N PRO A 288 -7.74 0.64 19.08
CA PRO A 288 -7.33 -0.51 19.87
C PRO A 288 -6.47 -1.50 19.05
N VAL A 289 -5.36 -1.95 19.63
CA VAL A 289 -4.37 -2.83 18.98
C VAL A 289 -5.01 -4.09 18.39
N LYS A 290 -5.96 -4.69 19.10
CA LYS A 290 -6.70 -5.88 18.66
C LYS A 290 -7.43 -5.73 17.31
N LYS A 291 -7.75 -4.49 16.92
CA LYS A 291 -8.37 -4.20 15.63
C LYS A 291 -7.35 -4.07 14.49
N LEU A 292 -6.07 -3.87 14.83
CA LEU A 292 -5.01 -3.60 13.86
C LEU A 292 -4.35 -4.87 13.30
N GLY A 293 -4.71 -6.04 13.81
CA GLY A 293 -4.33 -7.34 13.24
C GLY A 293 -2.83 -7.64 13.28
N PHE A 294 -2.08 -7.08 14.22
CA PHE A 294 -0.62 -7.28 14.34
C PHE A 294 -0.22 -8.72 14.65
N ALA A 295 -1.17 -9.57 15.11
CA ALA A 295 -0.93 -10.99 15.28
C ALA A 295 -0.50 -11.71 13.99
N ALA A 296 -0.88 -11.18 12.82
CA ALA A 296 -0.49 -11.71 11.52
C ALA A 296 0.98 -11.44 11.16
N ASN A 297 1.64 -10.49 11.84
CA ASN A 297 3.05 -10.17 11.59
C ASN A 297 3.96 -11.28 12.08
N THR A 298 4.95 -11.65 11.28
CA THR A 298 5.99 -12.61 11.61
C THR A 298 6.96 -11.99 12.62
N VAL A 299 7.47 -10.80 12.30
CA VAL A 299 8.28 -10.01 13.25
C VAL A 299 7.34 -9.23 14.16
N LYS A 300 7.40 -9.54 15.46
CA LYS A 300 6.44 -9.03 16.45
C LYS A 300 6.67 -7.56 16.77
N LEU A 301 5.60 -6.86 17.10
CA LEU A 301 5.59 -5.44 17.42
C LEU A 301 5.79 -5.14 18.90
N ASP A 302 5.98 -6.12 19.77
CA ASP A 302 5.99 -5.97 21.24
C ASP A 302 6.93 -4.87 21.73
N ALA A 303 8.12 -4.77 21.13
CA ALA A 303 9.10 -3.73 21.48
C ALA A 303 8.58 -2.33 21.12
N VAL A 304 7.97 -2.19 19.94
CA VAL A 304 7.37 -0.93 19.46
C VAL A 304 6.18 -0.55 20.34
N LEU A 305 5.28 -1.48 20.61
CA LEU A 305 4.09 -1.23 21.45
C LEU A 305 4.48 -0.82 22.88
N ARG A 306 5.44 -1.53 23.51
CA ARG A 306 5.98 -1.14 24.83
C ARG A 306 6.58 0.26 24.82
N LYS A 307 7.35 0.60 23.78
CA LYS A 307 7.94 1.95 23.63
C LYS A 307 6.88 3.04 23.57
N LEU A 308 5.74 2.75 22.96
CA LEU A 308 4.59 3.66 22.86
C LEU A 308 3.65 3.61 24.06
N GLY A 309 3.98 2.82 25.09
CA GLY A 309 3.13 2.67 26.29
C GLY A 309 1.79 1.98 26.01
N VAL A 310 1.77 1.07 25.03
CA VAL A 310 0.55 0.34 24.61
C VAL A 310 0.64 -1.09 25.11
N GLU A 311 -0.36 -1.52 25.89
CA GLU A 311 -0.50 -2.91 26.29
C GLU A 311 -1.26 -3.70 25.23
N GLU A 312 -0.85 -4.95 24.97
CA GLU A 312 -1.49 -5.82 23.96
C GLU A 312 -2.95 -6.18 24.29
N THR A 313 -3.36 -6.01 25.53
CA THR A 313 -4.70 -6.39 26.05
C THR A 313 -5.78 -5.34 25.83
N SER A 314 -5.44 -4.21 25.25
CA SER A 314 -6.39 -3.10 25.06
C SER A 314 -7.11 -3.10 23.71
#